data_828489e6a4a05db8b1965547b092c285
#
_entry.id   828489e6a4a05db8b1965547b092c285
#
_cell.length_a   1.000
_cell.length_b   1.000
_cell.length_c   1.000
_cell.angle_alpha   90.00
_cell.angle_beta   90.00
_cell.angle_gamma   90.00
#
_symmetry.space_group_name_H-M   'P 1'
#
loop_
_entity.id
_entity.type
_entity.pdbx_description
1 polymer ?
#
loop_
_entity_poly.entity_id
_entity_poly.type
_entity_poly.pdbx_seq_one_letter_code
_entity_poly.pdbx_strand_id
1 'polypeptide(L)'
;SKITLPEDVSVGKGWSTYEMMKVADCVVTDYSAASLEESLLDKPVYLYLYDYDAYTEAQGLNIDLWEAFPHAAFRTAEEVAQAVQAEDYDWAALRAYRETYIETAQKDNTGDITRFLLQRIPQHLRKQREPAEV
;
A
#
# COMPACT_ATOMS: atom_id res chain seq x y z
N SER A 1 10.19 4.43 -27.20
CA SER A 1 10.74 3.08 -27.45
C SER A 1 9.82 2.08 -26.77
N LYS A 2 9.44 1.01 -27.47
CA LYS A 2 8.73 -0.11 -26.85
C LYS A 2 9.74 -0.90 -26.03
N ILE A 3 9.51 -0.99 -24.73
CA ILE A 3 10.27 -1.91 -23.88
C ILE A 3 9.75 -3.32 -24.18
N THR A 4 10.64 -4.22 -24.59
CA THR A 4 10.34 -5.65 -24.71
C THR A 4 10.64 -6.31 -23.37
N LEU A 5 9.62 -6.85 -22.73
CA LEU A 5 9.78 -7.58 -21.48
C LEU A 5 10.25 -9.02 -21.76
N PRO A 6 11.06 -9.62 -20.88
CA PRO A 6 11.36 -11.04 -20.89
C PRO A 6 10.10 -11.91 -20.86
N GLU A 7 10.19 -13.16 -21.36
CA GLU A 7 9.03 -14.06 -21.46
C GLU A 7 8.41 -14.43 -20.10
N ASP A 8 9.21 -14.42 -19.05
CA ASP A 8 8.82 -14.67 -17.67
C ASP A 8 8.23 -13.46 -16.95
N VAL A 9 8.26 -12.27 -17.59
CA VAL A 9 7.66 -11.06 -17.07
C VAL A 9 6.27 -10.86 -17.66
N SER A 10 5.25 -10.95 -16.85
CA SER A 10 3.84 -10.72 -17.22
C SER A 10 3.38 -9.33 -16.81
N VAL A 11 2.70 -8.65 -17.72
CA VAL A 11 1.88 -7.49 -17.37
C VAL A 11 0.51 -8.03 -17.02
N GLY A 12 0.13 -8.02 -15.74
CA GLY A 12 -1.08 -8.65 -15.18
C GLY A 12 -2.40 -8.24 -15.86
N LYS A 13 -2.56 -8.60 -17.13
CA LYS A 13 -3.77 -8.29 -17.89
C LYS A 13 -4.98 -9.00 -17.30
N GLY A 14 -5.95 -8.23 -16.87
CA GLY A 14 -7.21 -8.75 -16.33
C GLY A 14 -7.21 -8.97 -14.82
N TRP A 15 -6.07 -8.74 -14.13
CA TRP A 15 -5.97 -8.80 -12.69
C TRP A 15 -5.86 -7.40 -12.10
N SER A 16 -6.56 -7.14 -11.02
CA SER A 16 -6.33 -5.93 -10.22
C SER A 16 -5.03 -6.06 -9.43
N THR A 17 -4.42 -4.93 -9.06
CA THR A 17 -3.25 -4.91 -8.18
C THR A 17 -3.49 -5.73 -6.91
N TYR A 18 -4.67 -5.61 -6.31
CA TYR A 18 -5.04 -6.33 -5.09
C TYR A 18 -5.12 -7.86 -5.28
N GLU A 19 -5.58 -8.33 -6.44
CA GLU A 19 -5.58 -9.76 -6.76
C GLU A 19 -4.15 -10.28 -6.96
N MET A 20 -3.29 -9.49 -7.61
CA MET A 20 -1.88 -9.84 -7.77
C MET A 20 -1.15 -9.88 -6.42
N MET A 21 -1.37 -8.91 -5.55
CA MET A 21 -0.80 -8.89 -4.20
C MET A 21 -1.13 -10.15 -3.40
N LYS A 22 -2.34 -10.69 -3.53
CA LYS A 22 -2.75 -11.91 -2.79
C LYS A 22 -1.96 -13.15 -3.18
N VAL A 23 -1.53 -13.27 -4.43
CA VAL A 23 -0.82 -14.44 -4.96
C VAL A 23 0.69 -14.26 -5.02
N ALA A 24 1.19 -13.03 -4.93
CA ALA A 24 2.61 -12.76 -4.93
C ALA A 24 3.30 -13.28 -3.66
N ASP A 25 4.55 -13.70 -3.76
CA ASP A 25 5.37 -14.11 -2.62
C ASP A 25 5.99 -12.90 -1.92
N CYS A 26 6.27 -11.85 -2.65
CA CYS A 26 6.71 -10.54 -2.16
C CYS A 26 6.23 -9.44 -3.09
N VAL A 27 6.33 -8.21 -2.64
CA VAL A 27 6.00 -7.04 -3.46
C VAL A 27 7.15 -6.04 -3.45
N VAL A 28 7.44 -5.51 -4.63
CA VAL A 28 8.36 -4.39 -4.81
C VAL A 28 7.53 -3.18 -5.23
N THR A 29 7.61 -2.09 -4.47
CA THR A 29 6.87 -0.86 -4.75
C THR A 29 7.75 0.36 -4.51
N ASP A 30 7.23 1.54 -4.77
CA ASP A 30 7.87 2.83 -4.52
C ASP A 30 7.21 3.57 -3.34
N TYR A 31 6.89 4.85 -3.53
CA TYR A 31 6.20 5.72 -2.54
C TYR A 31 4.70 5.45 -2.45
N SER A 32 4.22 4.43 -3.11
CA SER A 32 2.80 4.11 -3.21
C SER A 32 2.21 3.70 -1.85
N ALA A 33 0.95 4.07 -1.62
CA ALA A 33 0.16 3.57 -0.51
C ALA A 33 -0.02 2.03 -0.52
N ALA A 34 0.35 1.37 -1.62
CA ALA A 34 0.39 -0.07 -1.74
C ALA A 34 1.22 -0.72 -0.61
N SER A 35 2.30 -0.09 -0.15
CA SER A 35 3.09 -0.58 0.99
C SER A 35 2.27 -0.76 2.27
N LEU A 36 1.28 0.11 2.51
CA LEU A 36 0.34 -0.01 3.63
C LEU A 36 -0.62 -1.18 3.43
N GLU A 37 -1.21 -1.29 2.24
CA GLU A 37 -2.17 -2.35 1.92
C GLU A 37 -1.51 -3.73 1.99
N GLU A 38 -0.28 -3.86 1.47
CA GLU A 38 0.51 -5.08 1.46
C GLU A 38 0.94 -5.51 2.85
N SER A 39 1.24 -4.55 3.74
CA SER A 39 1.56 -4.86 5.13
C SER A 39 0.45 -5.61 5.86
N LEU A 40 -0.81 -5.49 5.39
CA LEU A 40 -1.96 -6.24 5.90
C LEU A 40 -2.01 -7.70 5.43
N LEU A 41 -1.29 -8.04 4.35
CA LEU A 41 -1.27 -9.38 3.78
C LEU A 41 -0.15 -10.27 4.36
N ASP A 42 0.62 -9.77 5.33
CA ASP A 42 1.78 -10.45 5.92
C ASP A 42 2.76 -10.97 4.84
N LYS A 43 3.08 -10.12 3.87
CA LYS A 43 4.03 -10.40 2.79
C LYS A 43 5.22 -9.46 2.84
N PRO A 44 6.42 -9.90 2.41
CA PRO A 44 7.57 -9.02 2.30
C PRO A 44 7.28 -7.86 1.34
N VAL A 45 7.56 -6.65 1.80
CA VAL A 45 7.45 -5.40 1.02
C VAL A 45 8.82 -4.81 0.90
N TYR A 46 9.32 -4.67 -0.33
CA TYR A 46 10.59 -4.03 -0.63
C TYR A 46 10.33 -2.71 -1.33
N LEU A 47 11.00 -1.65 -0.87
CA LEU A 47 10.84 -0.30 -1.41
C LEU A 47 12.00 0.03 -2.36
N TYR A 48 11.66 0.38 -3.59
CA TYR A 48 12.61 0.87 -4.59
C TYR A 48 12.52 2.39 -4.70
N LEU A 49 13.41 3.08 -3.99
CA LEU A 49 13.37 4.53 -3.76
C LEU A 49 14.48 5.24 -4.57
N TYR A 50 14.55 4.98 -5.88
CA TYR A 50 15.64 5.43 -6.77
C TYR A 50 15.76 6.96 -6.90
N ASP A 51 14.68 7.69 -6.75
CA ASP A 51 14.61 9.15 -6.88
C ASP A 51 14.06 9.83 -5.61
N TYR A 52 14.22 9.20 -4.44
CA TYR A 52 13.63 9.60 -3.15
C TYR A 52 13.82 11.09 -2.83
N ASP A 53 15.04 11.58 -3.00
CA ASP A 53 15.36 12.96 -2.63
C ASP A 53 14.59 13.96 -3.52
N ALA A 54 14.55 13.72 -4.84
CA ALA A 54 13.81 14.54 -5.79
C ALA A 54 12.29 14.44 -5.58
N TYR A 55 11.79 13.24 -5.29
CA TYR A 55 10.37 13.03 -5.00
C TYR A 55 9.94 13.75 -3.73
N THR A 56 10.73 13.63 -2.67
CA THR A 56 10.45 14.26 -1.37
C THR A 56 10.48 15.80 -1.48
N GLU A 57 11.41 16.35 -2.25
CA GLU A 57 11.50 17.80 -2.50
C GLU A 57 10.27 18.32 -3.28
N ALA A 58 9.80 17.54 -4.27
CA ALA A 58 8.73 17.97 -5.16
C ALA A 58 7.32 17.75 -4.56
N GLN A 59 7.08 16.65 -3.88
CA GLN A 59 5.76 16.20 -3.41
C GLN A 59 5.62 16.23 -1.89
N GLY A 60 6.72 16.02 -1.17
CA GLY A 60 6.72 15.73 0.25
C GLY A 60 6.28 14.30 0.57
N LEU A 61 6.70 13.81 1.72
CA LEU A 61 6.25 12.53 2.29
C LEU A 61 5.87 12.74 3.75
N ASN A 62 4.77 12.12 4.16
CA ASN A 62 4.33 12.15 5.56
C ASN A 62 5.00 11.08 6.41
N ILE A 63 5.63 10.10 5.78
CA ILE A 63 6.31 8.97 6.41
C ILE A 63 7.74 8.96 5.88
N ASP A 64 8.72 8.90 6.77
CA ASP A 64 10.09 8.59 6.38
C ASP A 64 10.19 7.10 6.08
N LEU A 65 10.26 6.77 4.79
CA LEU A 65 10.28 5.37 4.35
C LEU A 65 11.62 4.68 4.63
N TRP A 66 12.72 5.43 4.76
CA TRP A 66 14.02 4.86 5.18
C TRP A 66 14.00 4.45 6.64
N GLU A 67 13.36 5.25 7.50
CA GLU A 67 13.19 4.92 8.90
C GLU A 67 12.18 3.80 9.11
N ALA A 68 11.10 3.81 8.34
CA ALA A 68 10.03 2.82 8.44
C ALA A 68 10.42 1.43 7.92
N PHE A 69 11.34 1.36 6.93
CA PHE A 69 11.82 0.12 6.30
C PHE A 69 13.35 0.04 6.26
N PRO A 70 14.04 0.01 7.41
CA PRO A 70 15.49 0.16 7.47
C PRO A 70 16.28 -0.93 6.74
N HIS A 71 15.68 -2.11 6.52
CA HIS A 71 16.29 -3.26 5.86
C HIS A 71 15.57 -3.68 4.57
N ALA A 72 14.58 -2.90 4.13
CA ALA A 72 13.78 -3.22 2.96
C ALA A 72 13.56 -2.01 2.03
N ALA A 73 14.27 -0.91 2.24
CA ALA A 73 14.30 0.26 1.36
C ALA A 73 15.65 0.36 0.67
N PHE A 74 15.67 0.55 -0.66
CA PHE A 74 16.86 0.48 -1.50
C PHE A 74 16.84 1.57 -2.57
N ARG A 75 18.02 1.99 -3.01
CA ARG A 75 18.16 2.98 -4.10
C ARG A 75 18.40 2.36 -5.46
N THR A 76 18.85 1.13 -5.52
CA THR A 76 19.18 0.44 -6.77
C THR A 76 18.38 -0.85 -6.96
N ALA A 77 18.12 -1.20 -8.21
CA ALA A 77 17.42 -2.44 -8.55
C ALA A 77 18.22 -3.69 -8.14
N GLU A 78 19.55 -3.59 -8.17
CA GLU A 78 20.47 -4.64 -7.77
C GLU A 78 20.34 -4.96 -6.28
N GLU A 79 20.25 -3.94 -5.43
CA GLU A 79 20.05 -4.11 -3.98
C GLU A 79 18.70 -4.77 -3.69
N VAL A 80 17.62 -4.33 -4.38
CA VAL A 80 16.30 -4.96 -4.26
C VAL A 80 16.37 -6.44 -4.65
N ALA A 81 16.99 -6.76 -5.78
CA ALA A 81 17.11 -8.15 -6.25
C ALA A 81 17.89 -9.02 -5.26
N GLN A 82 18.98 -8.51 -4.68
CA GLN A 82 19.77 -9.21 -3.68
C GLN A 82 18.94 -9.45 -2.39
N ALA A 83 18.20 -8.46 -1.94
CA ALA A 83 17.35 -8.58 -0.75
C ALA A 83 16.22 -9.60 -0.93
N VAL A 84 15.58 -9.61 -2.10
CA VAL A 84 14.55 -10.61 -2.44
C VAL A 84 15.15 -12.02 -2.47
N GLN A 85 16.35 -12.19 -3.06
CA GLN A 85 17.03 -13.49 -3.16
C GLN A 85 17.55 -14.01 -1.80
N ALA A 86 17.86 -13.10 -0.88
CA ALA A 86 18.35 -13.49 0.45
C ALA A 86 17.27 -14.13 1.33
N GLU A 87 15.99 -13.89 1.02
CA GLU A 87 14.83 -14.36 1.80
C GLU A 87 14.88 -14.02 3.31
N ASP A 88 15.77 -13.08 3.69
CA ASP A 88 15.92 -12.60 5.06
C ASP A 88 15.19 -11.27 5.22
N TYR A 89 13.94 -11.34 5.65
CA TYR A 89 13.05 -10.18 5.73
C TYR A 89 12.78 -9.78 7.18
N ASP A 90 12.85 -8.48 7.48
CA ASP A 90 12.54 -7.93 8.80
C ASP A 90 11.03 -7.83 9.04
N TRP A 91 10.45 -8.94 9.47
CA TRP A 91 9.04 -9.02 9.85
C TRP A 91 8.67 -8.14 11.04
N ALA A 92 9.64 -7.80 11.90
CA ALA A 92 9.38 -6.93 13.04
C ALA A 92 9.17 -5.49 12.59
N ALA A 93 9.99 -5.00 11.64
CA ALA A 93 9.80 -3.68 11.03
C ALA A 93 8.47 -3.57 10.29
N LEU A 94 8.08 -4.60 9.52
CA LEU A 94 6.77 -4.61 8.84
C LEU A 94 5.60 -4.51 9.82
N ARG A 95 5.64 -5.28 10.91
CA ARG A 95 4.60 -5.20 11.94
C ARG A 95 4.56 -3.84 12.62
N ALA A 96 5.72 -3.28 12.99
CA ALA A 96 5.80 -1.96 13.58
C ALA A 96 5.25 -0.86 12.66
N TYR A 97 5.56 -0.93 11.36
CA TYR A 97 5.01 -0.04 10.35
C TYR A 97 3.49 -0.12 10.30
N ARG A 98 2.93 -1.34 10.20
CA ARG A 98 1.50 -1.58 10.19
C ARG A 98 0.82 -1.03 11.45
N GLU A 99 1.35 -1.35 12.63
CA GLU A 99 0.79 -0.90 13.91
C GLU A 99 0.83 0.62 14.09
N THR A 100 1.83 1.27 13.50
CA THR A 100 1.98 2.73 13.56
C THR A 100 0.99 3.45 12.65
N TYR A 101 0.78 2.94 11.43
CA TYR A 101 0.04 3.67 10.39
C TYR A 101 -1.33 3.11 10.05
N ILE A 102 -1.64 1.89 10.50
CA ILE A 102 -2.92 1.24 10.22
C ILE A 102 -3.57 0.81 11.52
N GLU A 103 -4.78 1.30 11.78
CA GLU A 103 -5.58 0.80 12.87
C GLU A 103 -6.21 -0.54 12.48
N THR A 104 -5.67 -1.65 13.02
CA THR A 104 -6.15 -3.01 12.77
C THR A 104 -7.16 -3.51 13.80
N ALA A 105 -7.47 -2.71 14.82
CA ALA A 105 -8.49 -3.06 15.79
C ALA A 105 -9.84 -3.29 15.09
N GLN A 106 -10.54 -4.39 15.45
CA GLN A 106 -11.88 -4.66 14.92
C GLN A 106 -12.84 -3.55 15.36
N LYS A 107 -12.99 -2.55 14.51
CA LYS A 107 -13.96 -1.47 14.66
C LYS A 107 -14.85 -1.44 13.42
N ASP A 108 -16.09 -1.03 13.61
CA ASP A 108 -17.00 -0.71 12.51
C ASP A 108 -16.63 0.67 11.92
N ASN A 109 -15.45 0.77 11.31
CA ASN A 109 -14.96 2.01 10.72
C ASN A 109 -15.94 2.56 9.68
N THR A 110 -16.56 1.69 8.89
CA THR A 110 -17.55 2.09 7.90
C THR A 110 -18.79 2.69 8.57
N GLY A 111 -19.30 2.06 9.62
CA GLY A 111 -20.42 2.56 10.40
C GLY A 111 -20.09 3.87 11.12
N ASP A 112 -18.88 3.99 11.69
CA ASP A 112 -18.42 5.19 12.37
C ASP A 112 -18.32 6.38 11.42
N ILE A 113 -17.67 6.18 10.25
CA ILE A 113 -17.59 7.21 9.20
C ILE A 113 -18.98 7.57 8.69
N THR A 114 -19.82 6.56 8.47
CA THR A 114 -21.20 6.80 8.01
C THR A 114 -21.99 7.61 9.04
N ARG A 115 -21.94 7.26 10.32
CA ARG A 115 -22.59 8.03 11.40
C ARG A 115 -22.06 9.46 11.47
N PHE A 116 -20.75 9.64 11.40
CA PHE A 116 -20.11 10.95 11.41
C PHE A 116 -20.57 11.83 10.24
N LEU A 117 -20.62 11.29 9.03
CA LEU A 117 -21.10 12.02 7.85
C LEU A 117 -22.59 12.36 7.95
N LEU A 118 -23.40 11.38 8.32
CA LEU A 118 -24.85 11.57 8.46
C LEU A 118 -25.20 12.64 9.50
N GLN A 119 -24.45 12.75 10.59
CA GLN A 119 -24.65 13.81 11.58
C GLN A 119 -24.41 15.21 11.03
N ARG A 120 -23.59 15.35 9.99
CA ARG A 120 -23.22 16.63 9.36
C ARG A 120 -24.08 16.98 8.14
N ILE A 121 -24.80 16.01 7.57
CA ILE A 121 -25.71 16.26 6.46
C ILE A 121 -26.96 16.99 7.02
N PRO A 122 -27.30 18.17 6.51
CA PRO A 122 -28.49 18.88 6.89
C PRO A 122 -29.76 18.04 6.75
N GLN A 123 -30.69 18.14 7.71
CA GLN A 123 -31.88 17.27 7.76
C GLN A 123 -32.74 17.33 6.48
N HIS A 124 -32.79 18.46 5.79
CA HIS A 124 -33.54 18.60 4.54
C HIS A 124 -32.97 17.77 3.38
N LEU A 125 -31.67 17.39 3.43
CA LEU A 125 -31.03 16.53 2.43
C LEU A 125 -31.13 15.04 2.77
N ARG A 126 -31.53 14.70 4.00
CA ARG A 126 -31.70 13.29 4.43
C ARG A 126 -32.99 12.66 3.89
N LYS A 127 -34.00 13.47 3.59
CA LYS A 127 -35.34 13.01 3.18
C LYS A 127 -35.48 12.59 1.71
N GLN A 128 -34.43 12.72 0.90
CA GLN A 128 -34.51 12.41 -0.56
C GLN A 128 -34.13 10.99 -0.94
N ARG A 129 -33.88 10.10 0.04
CA ARG A 129 -33.60 8.68 -0.23
C ARG A 129 -34.52 7.77 0.59
N GLU A 130 -35.81 7.77 0.28
CA GLU A 130 -36.58 6.58 0.53
C GLU A 130 -36.13 5.52 -0.51
N PRO A 131 -35.80 4.30 -0.08
CA PRO A 131 -35.49 3.26 -1.03
C PRO A 131 -36.71 3.04 -1.92
N ALA A 132 -36.49 3.02 -3.24
CA ALA A 132 -37.51 2.53 -4.14
C ALA A 132 -37.85 1.10 -3.71
N GLU A 133 -39.10 0.88 -3.34
CA GLU A 133 -39.61 -0.47 -3.08
C GLU A 133 -39.34 -1.34 -4.31
N VAL A 134 -38.62 -2.43 -4.10
CA VAL A 134 -38.42 -3.48 -5.09
C VAL A 134 -39.43 -4.59 -4.83
#